data_02f879f2015ed9fcc09753869a2c6a5f
#
_entry.id   02f879f2015ed9fcc09753869a2c6a5f
#
_cell.length_a   1.000
_cell.length_b   1.000
_cell.length_c   1.000
_cell.angle_alpha   90.00
_cell.angle_beta   90.00
_cell.angle_gamma   90.00
#
_symmetry.space_group_name_H-M   'P 1'
#
loop_
_entity.id
_entity.type
_entity.pdbx_description
1 polymer ?
#
loop_
_entity_poly.entity_id
_entity_poly.type
_entity_poly.pdbx_seq_one_letter_code
_entity_poly.pdbx_strand_id
1 'polypeptide(L)'
;MYLSRVELDPTRRSTMAALAAPQKLHGAVESAFAGERRRRLWRLDRLGERLYLLLLSEDAPELTGVVEQFGTGAAAETRSYDPLLQRVEPGICWQFRLTANPTKSCKDPQNPAVRGTVAAHCTTQYQKQWLLERAEKHGFALREEEFTVTRVQWQHFAKHLSLIHISEPTRP
;
A
#
# COMPACT_ATOMS: atom_id res chain seq x y z
N MET A 1 -17.72 -2.14 3.07
CA MET A 1 -16.39 -2.25 2.43
C MET A 1 -16.17 -3.64 1.85
N TYR A 2 -15.35 -3.76 0.81
CA TYR A 2 -15.07 -5.02 0.14
C TYR A 2 -13.57 -5.34 0.17
N LEU A 3 -13.23 -6.58 0.45
CA LEU A 3 -11.90 -7.13 0.29
C LEU A 3 -11.91 -8.08 -0.90
N SER A 4 -11.08 -7.77 -1.88
CA SER A 4 -10.96 -8.57 -3.10
C SER A 4 -9.56 -9.13 -3.24
N ARG A 5 -9.43 -10.30 -3.89
CA ARG A 5 -8.15 -10.88 -4.26
C ARG A 5 -8.16 -11.39 -5.69
N VAL A 6 -7.06 -11.19 -6.38
CA VAL A 6 -6.78 -11.74 -7.70
C VAL A 6 -5.48 -12.52 -7.63
N GLU A 7 -5.49 -13.77 -8.03
CA GLU A 7 -4.27 -14.57 -8.17
C GLU A 7 -3.53 -14.13 -9.43
N LEU A 8 -2.28 -13.70 -9.25
CA LEU A 8 -1.43 -13.20 -10.33
C LEU A 8 -0.53 -14.31 -10.87
N ASP A 9 -0.38 -14.34 -12.18
CA ASP A 9 0.51 -15.27 -12.86
C ASP A 9 1.89 -14.62 -13.07
N PRO A 10 2.93 -14.97 -12.29
CA PRO A 10 4.25 -14.38 -12.43
C PRO A 10 4.99 -14.83 -13.70
N THR A 11 4.46 -15.81 -14.46
CA THR A 11 5.06 -16.25 -15.73
C THR A 11 4.63 -15.37 -16.90
N ARG A 12 3.53 -14.63 -16.76
CA ARG A 12 3.06 -13.69 -17.78
C ARG A 12 3.96 -12.47 -17.89
N ARG A 13 4.34 -12.10 -19.09
CA ARG A 13 5.15 -10.91 -19.37
C ARG A 13 4.46 -9.61 -18.86
N SER A 14 3.14 -9.51 -19.01
CA SER A 14 2.35 -8.38 -18.50
C SER A 14 2.44 -8.23 -16.97
N THR A 15 2.35 -9.36 -16.27
CA THR A 15 2.48 -9.41 -14.81
C THR A 15 3.88 -9.02 -14.37
N MET A 16 4.92 -9.58 -14.96
CA MET A 16 6.30 -9.21 -14.66
C MET A 16 6.58 -7.72 -14.89
N ALA A 17 6.07 -7.18 -16.01
CA ALA A 17 6.19 -5.75 -16.29
C ALA A 17 5.42 -4.88 -15.31
N ALA A 18 4.31 -5.37 -14.76
CA ALA A 18 3.53 -4.65 -13.75
C ALA A 18 4.17 -4.74 -12.35
N LEU A 19 4.80 -5.86 -12.02
CA LEU A 19 5.58 -6.01 -10.78
C LEU A 19 6.81 -5.08 -10.75
N ALA A 20 7.45 -4.89 -11.91
CA ALA A 20 8.57 -3.96 -12.06
C ALA A 20 8.12 -2.47 -12.09
N ALA A 21 6.87 -2.21 -12.47
CA ALA A 21 6.32 -0.87 -12.60
C ALA A 21 4.94 -0.78 -11.93
N PRO A 22 4.87 -0.56 -10.60
CA PRO A 22 3.62 -0.57 -9.81
C PRO A 22 2.51 0.35 -10.32
N GLN A 23 2.86 1.41 -11.06
CA GLN A 23 1.88 2.29 -11.70
C GLN A 23 0.97 1.57 -12.70
N LYS A 24 1.43 0.47 -13.32
CA LYS A 24 0.60 -0.36 -14.22
C LYS A 24 -0.51 -1.07 -13.46
N LEU A 25 -0.17 -1.66 -12.30
CA LEU A 25 -1.16 -2.25 -11.41
C LEU A 25 -2.12 -1.19 -10.85
N HIS A 26 -1.60 -0.01 -10.50
CA HIS A 26 -2.45 1.09 -10.06
C HIS A 26 -3.47 1.49 -11.13
N GLY A 27 -3.05 1.62 -12.38
CA GLY A 27 -3.96 1.91 -13.50
C GLY A 27 -5.03 0.84 -13.68
N ALA A 28 -4.66 -0.45 -13.62
CA ALA A 28 -5.60 -1.55 -13.73
C ALA A 28 -6.58 -1.63 -12.54
N VAL A 29 -6.11 -1.33 -11.32
CA VAL A 29 -7.01 -1.23 -10.15
C VAL A 29 -7.98 -0.09 -10.30
N GLU A 30 -7.53 1.09 -10.78
CA GLU A 30 -8.43 2.23 -11.00
C GLU A 30 -9.48 1.94 -12.08
N SER A 31 -9.13 1.22 -13.15
CA SER A 31 -10.07 0.84 -14.23
C SER A 31 -11.10 -0.21 -13.81
N ALA A 32 -10.89 -0.90 -12.69
CA ALA A 32 -11.85 -1.87 -12.13
C ALA A 32 -13.09 -1.20 -11.48
N PHE A 33 -13.17 0.12 -11.52
CA PHE A 33 -14.27 0.86 -10.92
C PHE A 33 -14.87 1.85 -11.91
N ALA A 34 -16.20 1.88 -11.95
CA ALA A 34 -16.96 2.92 -12.60
C ALA A 34 -17.18 4.10 -11.63
N GLY A 35 -17.16 5.34 -12.13
CA GLY A 35 -17.52 6.54 -11.38
C GLY A 35 -16.34 7.32 -10.81
N GLU A 36 -16.59 8.09 -9.75
CA GLU A 36 -15.61 9.00 -9.17
C GLU A 36 -14.41 8.29 -8.56
N ARG A 37 -13.25 8.96 -8.65
CA ARG A 37 -12.01 8.46 -8.09
C ARG A 37 -12.05 8.54 -6.56
N ARG A 38 -12.10 7.37 -5.90
CA ARG A 38 -12.04 7.23 -4.44
C ARG A 38 -10.71 6.63 -4.00
N ARG A 39 -10.41 6.72 -2.71
CA ARG A 39 -9.22 6.08 -2.16
C ARG A 39 -9.41 4.56 -2.12
N ARG A 40 -8.56 3.84 -2.85
CA ARG A 40 -8.51 2.39 -2.90
C ARG A 40 -7.16 1.94 -2.36
N LEU A 41 -7.16 0.98 -1.45
CA LEU A 41 -5.94 0.42 -0.89
C LEU A 41 -5.69 -0.92 -1.54
N TRP A 42 -4.50 -1.09 -2.09
CA TRP A 42 -4.11 -2.37 -2.65
C TRP A 42 -2.67 -2.71 -2.28
N ARG A 43 -2.36 -3.99 -2.30
CA ARG A 43 -1.02 -4.50 -2.06
C ARG A 43 -0.81 -5.83 -2.79
N LEU A 44 0.45 -6.12 -3.06
CA LEU A 44 0.88 -7.44 -3.51
C LEU A 44 1.27 -8.27 -2.28
N ASP A 45 0.82 -9.51 -2.24
CA ASP A 45 1.13 -10.41 -1.15
C ASP A 45 1.32 -11.84 -1.64
N ARG A 46 2.18 -12.61 -0.96
CA ARG A 46 2.30 -14.04 -1.14
C ARG A 46 1.52 -14.76 -0.05
N LEU A 47 0.61 -15.62 -0.46
CA LEU A 47 -0.15 -16.51 0.40
C LEU A 47 0.23 -17.94 0.01
N GLY A 48 1.10 -18.57 0.81
CA GLY A 48 1.82 -19.78 0.38
C GLY A 48 2.72 -19.50 -0.82
N GLU A 49 2.65 -20.35 -1.82
CA GLU A 49 3.45 -20.20 -3.05
C GLU A 49 2.84 -19.27 -4.10
N ARG A 50 1.63 -18.78 -3.85
CA ARG A 50 0.87 -17.98 -4.81
C ARG A 50 1.00 -16.48 -4.56
N LEU A 51 1.05 -15.71 -5.63
CA LEU A 51 1.10 -14.26 -5.60
C LEU A 51 -0.31 -13.69 -5.79
N TYR A 52 -0.71 -12.77 -4.93
CA TYR A 52 -2.02 -12.14 -5.00
C TYR A 52 -1.92 -10.62 -5.04
N LEU A 53 -2.81 -10.01 -5.81
CA LEU A 53 -3.22 -8.63 -5.64
C LEU A 53 -4.39 -8.63 -4.64
N LEU A 54 -4.19 -7.99 -3.49
CA LEU A 54 -5.24 -7.74 -2.50
C LEU A 54 -5.71 -6.30 -2.65
N LEU A 55 -7.01 -6.10 -2.67
CA LEU A 55 -7.66 -4.80 -2.86
C LEU A 55 -8.74 -4.58 -1.81
N LEU A 56 -8.68 -3.44 -1.11
CA LEU A 56 -9.70 -2.98 -0.18
C LEU A 56 -10.36 -1.71 -0.77
N SER A 57 -11.68 -1.73 -0.90
CA SER A 57 -12.47 -0.67 -1.52
C SER A 57 -13.82 -0.48 -0.84
N GLU A 58 -14.41 0.69 -1.00
CA GLU A 58 -15.79 0.98 -0.53
C GLU A 58 -16.82 0.28 -1.42
N ASP A 59 -16.60 0.32 -2.73
CA ASP A 59 -17.46 -0.27 -3.74
C ASP A 59 -16.90 -1.62 -4.21
N ALA A 60 -17.77 -2.52 -4.67
CA ALA A 60 -17.36 -3.77 -5.28
C ALA A 60 -16.65 -3.52 -6.62
N PRO A 61 -15.43 -4.04 -6.83
CA PRO A 61 -14.68 -3.84 -8.07
C PRO A 61 -15.14 -4.82 -9.16
N GLU A 62 -15.04 -4.39 -10.42
CA GLU A 62 -15.11 -5.27 -11.59
C GLU A 62 -13.67 -5.68 -11.98
N LEU A 63 -13.28 -6.88 -11.61
CA LEU A 63 -11.88 -7.34 -11.69
C LEU A 63 -11.57 -8.20 -12.92
N THR A 64 -12.52 -8.43 -13.82
CA THR A 64 -12.33 -9.25 -15.02
C THR A 64 -11.12 -8.78 -15.83
N GLY A 65 -11.01 -7.47 -16.10
CA GLY A 65 -9.87 -6.92 -16.83
C GLY A 65 -8.52 -7.10 -16.12
N VAL A 66 -8.50 -7.10 -14.78
CA VAL A 66 -7.29 -7.37 -14.01
C VAL A 66 -6.89 -8.85 -14.12
N VAL A 67 -7.86 -9.76 -14.03
CA VAL A 67 -7.66 -11.21 -14.19
C VAL A 67 -7.16 -11.54 -15.60
N GLU A 68 -7.78 -10.99 -16.63
CA GLU A 68 -7.40 -11.20 -18.02
C GLU A 68 -5.96 -10.73 -18.30
N GLN A 69 -5.59 -9.59 -17.74
CA GLN A 69 -4.30 -8.96 -18.00
C GLN A 69 -3.15 -9.57 -17.19
N PHE A 70 -3.39 -9.93 -15.92
CA PHE A 70 -2.33 -10.30 -14.97
C PHE A 70 -2.58 -11.61 -14.23
N GLY A 71 -3.79 -12.15 -14.28
CA GLY A 71 -4.18 -13.29 -13.47
C GLY A 71 -3.78 -14.65 -14.08
N THR A 72 -3.92 -15.69 -13.26
CA THR A 72 -3.76 -17.08 -13.66
C THR A 72 -4.94 -17.61 -14.50
N GLY A 73 -6.00 -16.83 -14.65
CA GLY A 73 -7.29 -17.25 -15.21
C GLY A 73 -8.30 -17.70 -14.17
N ALA A 74 -7.87 -17.88 -12.91
CA ALA A 74 -8.80 -18.08 -11.82
C ALA A 74 -9.65 -16.82 -11.59
N ALA A 75 -10.94 -16.99 -11.29
CA ALA A 75 -11.82 -15.86 -11.03
C ALA A 75 -11.36 -15.07 -9.80
N ALA A 76 -11.55 -13.75 -9.85
CA ALA A 76 -11.34 -12.89 -8.70
C ALA A 76 -12.36 -13.23 -7.61
N GLU A 77 -11.93 -13.16 -6.36
CA GLU A 77 -12.82 -13.32 -5.22
C GLU A 77 -13.03 -11.96 -4.54
N THR A 78 -14.29 -11.63 -4.30
CA THR A 78 -14.68 -10.39 -3.58
C THR A 78 -15.62 -10.77 -2.44
N ARG A 79 -15.33 -10.27 -1.23
CA ARG A 79 -16.14 -10.53 -0.03
C ARG A 79 -16.38 -9.23 0.73
N SER A 80 -17.51 -9.14 1.44
CA SER A 80 -17.72 -8.06 2.40
C SER A 80 -16.64 -8.09 3.49
N TYR A 81 -16.07 -6.94 3.79
CA TYR A 81 -15.08 -6.73 4.84
C TYR A 81 -15.73 -6.31 6.17
N ASP A 82 -17.02 -5.95 6.14
CA ASP A 82 -17.76 -5.45 7.30
C ASP A 82 -17.80 -6.45 8.48
N PRO A 83 -17.91 -7.78 8.26
CA PRO A 83 -17.87 -8.73 9.37
C PRO A 83 -16.54 -8.72 10.15
N LEU A 84 -15.42 -8.39 9.49
CA LEU A 84 -14.15 -8.22 10.18
C LEU A 84 -14.13 -6.90 10.95
N LEU A 85 -14.60 -5.81 10.33
CA LEU A 85 -14.63 -4.49 10.96
C LEU A 85 -15.52 -4.48 12.22
N GLN A 86 -16.64 -5.19 12.22
CA GLN A 86 -17.51 -5.33 13.38
C GLN A 86 -16.87 -6.06 14.56
N ARG A 87 -15.81 -6.81 14.32
CA ARG A 87 -15.04 -7.50 15.38
C ARG A 87 -13.90 -6.66 15.94
N VAL A 88 -13.62 -5.49 15.34
CA VAL A 88 -12.59 -4.56 15.82
C VAL A 88 -13.21 -3.68 16.90
N GLU A 89 -13.07 -4.12 18.14
CA GLU A 89 -13.60 -3.44 19.32
C GLU A 89 -12.46 -2.98 20.23
N PRO A 90 -12.69 -1.94 21.07
CA PRO A 90 -11.71 -1.52 22.07
C PRO A 90 -11.31 -2.67 23.01
N GLY A 91 -10.02 -2.79 23.29
CA GLY A 91 -9.48 -3.83 24.19
C GLY A 91 -9.15 -5.16 23.54
N ILE A 92 -9.48 -5.36 22.25
CA ILE A 92 -9.11 -6.58 21.53
C ILE A 92 -7.69 -6.43 20.94
N CYS A 93 -6.89 -7.50 21.06
CA CYS A 93 -5.56 -7.57 20.45
C CYS A 93 -5.64 -8.21 19.06
N TRP A 94 -5.02 -7.54 18.08
CA TRP A 94 -4.93 -8.03 16.71
C TRP A 94 -3.48 -8.14 16.27
N GLN A 95 -3.15 -9.24 15.61
CA GLN A 95 -1.89 -9.33 14.87
C GLN A 95 -2.09 -8.80 13.46
N PHE A 96 -1.22 -7.89 13.01
CA PHE A 96 -1.31 -7.33 11.67
C PHE A 96 0.06 -7.26 10.99
N ARG A 97 0.04 -7.18 9.66
CA ARG A 97 1.20 -6.87 8.83
C ARG A 97 0.95 -5.60 8.04
N LEU A 98 1.79 -4.61 8.24
CA LEU A 98 1.71 -3.31 7.59
C LEU A 98 2.84 -3.15 6.59
N THR A 99 2.51 -2.66 5.38
CA THR A 99 3.46 -2.05 4.46
C THR A 99 3.18 -0.57 4.40
N ALA A 100 4.16 0.24 4.76
CA ALA A 100 4.02 1.69 4.85
C ALA A 100 5.25 2.39 4.28
N ASN A 101 5.09 3.66 3.96
CA ASN A 101 6.19 4.56 3.63
C ASN A 101 6.38 5.55 4.79
N PRO A 102 7.27 5.27 5.75
CA PRO A 102 7.51 6.14 6.90
C PRO A 102 8.28 7.39 6.45
N THR A 103 7.60 8.53 6.49
CA THR A 103 8.14 9.82 6.05
C THR A 103 7.98 10.90 7.10
N LYS A 104 8.86 11.89 7.06
CA LYS A 104 8.79 13.14 7.83
C LYS A 104 8.81 14.34 6.89
N SER A 105 8.17 15.43 7.31
CA SER A 105 8.29 16.72 6.64
C SER A 105 9.48 17.48 7.24
N CYS A 106 10.45 17.82 6.39
CA CYS A 106 11.60 18.63 6.74
C CYS A 106 11.31 20.07 6.28
N LYS A 107 10.97 20.97 7.21
CA LYS A 107 10.82 22.39 6.91
C LYS A 107 12.19 23.04 6.87
N ASP A 108 12.38 23.99 5.96
CA ASP A 108 13.55 24.85 5.94
C ASP A 108 13.48 25.80 7.14
N PRO A 109 14.45 25.77 8.07
CA PRO A 109 14.50 26.69 9.21
C PRO A 109 14.53 28.16 8.81
N GLN A 110 15.11 28.46 7.62
CA GLN A 110 15.24 29.82 7.10
C GLN A 110 13.96 30.31 6.39
N ASN A 111 13.05 29.39 6.03
CA ASN A 111 11.83 29.74 5.31
C ASN A 111 10.62 28.87 5.77
N PRO A 112 10.14 29.02 7.01
CA PRO A 112 9.12 28.17 7.60
C PRO A 112 7.75 28.28 6.90
N ALA A 113 7.52 29.31 6.08
CA ALA A 113 6.31 29.49 5.29
C ALA A 113 6.27 28.64 4.04
N VAL A 114 7.42 28.15 3.56
CA VAL A 114 7.50 27.28 2.39
C VAL A 114 7.19 25.84 2.78
N ARG A 115 6.42 25.16 1.94
CA ARG A 115 6.12 23.73 2.14
C ARG A 115 7.41 22.92 2.24
N GLY A 116 7.61 22.25 3.37
CA GLY A 116 8.79 21.42 3.60
C GLY A 116 8.92 20.26 2.61
N THR A 117 10.15 19.80 2.42
CA THR A 117 10.45 18.59 1.66
C THR A 117 10.06 17.34 2.47
N VAL A 118 9.62 16.31 1.77
CA VAL A 118 9.29 15.03 2.39
C VAL A 118 10.52 14.13 2.31
N ALA A 119 11.03 13.71 3.47
CA ALA A 119 12.15 12.77 3.58
C ALA A 119 11.69 11.43 4.18
N ALA A 120 12.28 10.33 3.73
CA ALA A 120 12.00 9.02 4.30
C ALA A 120 12.78 8.79 5.60
N HIS A 121 12.23 7.99 6.50
CA HIS A 121 12.96 7.45 7.64
C HIS A 121 13.81 6.25 7.20
N CYS A 122 15.13 6.40 7.20
CA CYS A 122 16.05 5.41 6.65
C CYS A 122 16.41 4.31 7.65
N THR A 123 16.38 4.61 8.96
CA THR A 123 16.76 3.63 10.00
C THR A 123 15.54 2.93 10.58
N THR A 124 15.70 1.67 10.96
CA THR A 124 14.66 0.85 11.60
C THR A 124 14.11 1.51 12.86
N GLN A 125 14.97 2.16 13.65
CA GLN A 125 14.55 2.86 14.86
C GLN A 125 13.57 4.01 14.55
N TYR A 126 13.88 4.88 13.59
CA TYR A 126 12.99 5.95 13.19
C TYR A 126 11.71 5.45 12.51
N GLN A 127 11.78 4.32 11.81
CA GLN A 127 10.59 3.67 11.22
C GLN A 127 9.65 3.12 12.31
N LYS A 128 10.21 2.51 13.37
CA LYS A 128 9.45 2.07 14.53
C LYS A 128 8.81 3.25 15.26
N GLN A 129 9.58 4.28 15.56
CA GLN A 129 9.09 5.49 16.22
C GLN A 129 7.95 6.16 15.41
N TRP A 130 8.09 6.23 14.10
CA TRP A 130 7.04 6.73 13.20
C TRP A 130 5.73 5.96 13.32
N LEU A 131 5.79 4.63 13.49
CA LEU A 131 4.59 3.81 13.68
C LEU A 131 3.98 4.01 15.06
N LEU A 132 4.79 4.07 16.13
CA LEU A 132 4.34 4.32 17.49
C LEU A 132 3.57 5.65 17.62
N GLU A 133 4.11 6.73 17.07
CA GLU A 133 3.46 8.05 17.05
C GLU A 133 2.11 8.04 16.32
N ARG A 134 1.98 7.18 15.31
CA ARG A 134 0.72 7.04 14.54
C ARG A 134 -0.26 6.11 15.19
N ALA A 135 0.20 5.10 15.91
CA ALA A 135 -0.66 4.16 16.62
C ALA A 135 -1.61 4.89 17.57
N GLU A 136 -1.06 5.75 18.43
CA GLU A 136 -1.83 6.56 19.36
C GLU A 136 -2.84 7.46 18.61
N LYS A 137 -2.38 8.16 17.57
CA LYS A 137 -3.24 9.05 16.78
C LYS A 137 -4.39 8.31 16.07
N HIS A 138 -4.20 7.05 15.72
CA HIS A 138 -5.18 6.23 15.03
C HIS A 138 -5.95 5.27 15.93
N GLY A 139 -5.81 5.41 17.25
CA GLY A 139 -6.66 4.75 18.24
C GLY A 139 -6.28 3.29 18.51
N PHE A 140 -5.03 2.89 18.32
CA PHE A 140 -4.56 1.59 18.74
C PHE A 140 -3.28 1.71 19.57
N ALA A 141 -3.12 0.80 20.55
CA ALA A 141 -1.93 0.70 21.38
C ALA A 141 -0.91 -0.24 20.74
N LEU A 142 0.34 0.13 20.77
CA LEU A 142 1.45 -0.66 20.25
C LEU A 142 2.68 -0.44 21.15
N ARG A 143 3.39 -1.51 21.51
CA ARG A 143 4.65 -1.43 22.23
C ARG A 143 5.81 -1.75 21.31
N GLU A 144 6.97 -1.15 21.55
CA GLU A 144 8.14 -1.30 20.67
C GLU A 144 8.64 -2.73 20.57
N GLU A 145 8.46 -3.52 21.63
CA GLU A 145 8.88 -4.92 21.73
C GLU A 145 7.91 -5.87 20.99
N GLU A 146 6.68 -5.43 20.70
CA GLU A 146 5.63 -6.27 20.13
C GLU A 146 5.67 -6.33 18.61
N PHE A 147 6.52 -5.54 17.96
CA PHE A 147 6.62 -5.54 16.51
C PHE A 147 8.04 -5.35 16.00
N THR A 148 8.28 -5.79 14.78
CA THR A 148 9.56 -5.66 14.10
C THR A 148 9.40 -5.19 12.67
N VAL A 149 10.43 -4.54 12.15
CA VAL A 149 10.55 -4.19 10.74
C VAL A 149 11.23 -5.37 10.05
N THR A 150 10.45 -6.15 9.30
CA THR A 150 10.93 -7.37 8.65
C THR A 150 11.60 -7.13 7.30
N ARG A 151 11.27 -6.03 6.64
CA ARG A 151 11.82 -5.69 5.31
C ARG A 151 11.76 -4.20 5.04
N VAL A 152 12.84 -3.67 4.50
CA VAL A 152 12.91 -2.31 3.94
C VAL A 152 13.23 -2.45 2.46
N GLN A 153 12.46 -1.78 1.61
CA GLN A 153 12.65 -1.80 0.16
C GLN A 153 12.42 -0.38 -0.40
N TRP A 154 13.38 0.09 -1.17
CA TRP A 154 13.24 1.31 -1.95
C TRP A 154 12.57 1.01 -3.27
N GLN A 155 11.55 1.76 -3.61
CA GLN A 155 10.84 1.65 -4.88
C GLN A 155 10.86 2.98 -5.62
N HIS A 156 11.27 2.96 -6.88
CA HIS A 156 11.23 4.10 -7.75
C HIS A 156 9.87 4.17 -8.46
N PHE A 157 9.18 5.30 -8.31
CA PHE A 157 7.95 5.59 -9.04
C PHE A 157 8.23 6.65 -10.10
N ALA A 158 8.24 6.25 -11.37
CA ALA A 158 8.26 7.20 -12.47
C ALA A 158 6.83 7.73 -12.72
N LYS A 159 6.58 9.00 -12.46
CA LYS A 159 5.39 9.70 -12.95
C LYS A 159 5.68 10.22 -14.36
N HIS A 160 5.17 9.56 -15.39
CA HIS A 160 5.00 10.19 -16.68
C HIS A 160 3.83 11.18 -16.57
N LEU A 161 4.07 12.46 -16.87
CA LEU A 161 3.15 13.61 -16.82
C LEU A 161 3.05 14.32 -15.46
N SER A 162 4.04 15.02 -15.09
CA SER A 162 4.10 16.44 -14.72
C SER A 162 5.51 16.73 -14.22
N LEU A 163 6.03 17.88 -14.56
CA LEU A 163 7.27 18.49 -14.05
C LEU A 163 7.17 18.79 -12.54
N ILE A 164 6.93 17.77 -11.75
CA ILE A 164 7.11 17.84 -10.31
C ILE A 164 8.27 16.92 -10.04
N HIS A 165 9.45 17.51 -9.86
CA HIS A 165 10.59 16.84 -9.29
C HIS A 165 10.16 16.26 -7.93
N ILE A 166 9.88 14.97 -7.88
CA ILE A 166 10.00 14.22 -6.65
C ILE A 166 11.51 14.00 -6.55
N SER A 167 12.17 14.85 -5.76
CA SER A 167 13.56 14.61 -5.40
C SER A 167 13.62 13.24 -4.75
N GLU A 168 14.28 12.31 -5.42
CA GLU A 168 14.68 11.04 -4.83
C GLU A 168 15.47 11.38 -3.56
N PRO A 169 15.27 10.65 -2.45
CA PRO A 169 16.23 10.71 -1.38
C PRO A 169 17.55 10.20 -1.94
N THR A 170 18.44 11.12 -2.23
CA THR A 170 19.83 10.81 -2.57
C THR A 170 20.40 10.00 -1.43
N ARG A 171 20.92 8.84 -1.77
CA ARG A 171 21.72 7.99 -0.91
C ARG A 171 22.95 8.80 -0.45
N PRO A 172 23.34 8.74 0.82
CA PRO A 172 24.68 9.16 1.21
C PRO A 172 25.74 8.27 0.57
#